data_9da445586fe579a623153a64be6c0248
#
_entry.id   9da445586fe579a623153a64be6c0248
#
_cell.length_a   1.000
_cell.length_b   1.000
_cell.length_c   1.000
_cell.angle_alpha   90.00
_cell.angle_beta   90.00
_cell.angle_gamma   90.00
#
_symmetry.space_group_name_H-M   'P 1'
#
loop_
_entity.id
_entity.type
_entity.pdbx_description
1 polymer ?
#
loop_
_entity_poly.entity_id
_entity_poly.type
_entity_poly.pdbx_seq_one_letter_code
_entity_poly.pdbx_strand_id
1 'polypeptide(L)'
;TVGILPPENGVIERARAGIDEAISREQLIPLDREKGLFTSGIHVLDELSVRALSRDIMKQNRVTVHPEKSVPRTAGYSDAVSVLAQDRPSLAIVSGQGGAAGQRERVAELVMMAREQGREVQIIAADRRSQMNLKQDERLSGELITGRRQLLEGMAFTPGSTVIVDQGEKLSL
;
A
#
# COMPACT_ATOMS: atom_id res chain seq x y z
N THR A 1 -4.68 -24.12 -9.98
CA THR A 1 -5.36 -24.72 -11.16
C THR A 1 -5.17 -26.22 -11.28
N VAL A 2 -4.14 -26.80 -10.64
CA VAL A 2 -3.87 -28.26 -10.69
C VAL A 2 -4.89 -29.07 -9.87
N GLY A 3 -5.54 -28.47 -8.89
CA GLY A 3 -6.53 -29.14 -8.03
C GLY A 3 -7.89 -29.45 -8.66
N ILE A 4 -8.13 -29.03 -9.90
CA ILE A 4 -9.42 -29.19 -10.59
C ILE A 4 -9.38 -30.36 -11.63
N LEU A 5 -8.22 -30.89 -11.90
CA LEU A 5 -8.06 -31.98 -12.88
C LEU A 5 -8.22 -33.34 -12.20
N PRO A 6 -9.00 -34.29 -12.81
CA PRO A 6 -9.10 -35.63 -12.28
C PRO A 6 -7.72 -36.31 -12.26
N PRO A 7 -7.45 -37.19 -11.27
CA PRO A 7 -6.16 -37.83 -11.12
C PRO A 7 -6.01 -38.96 -12.17
N GLU A 8 -5.70 -38.61 -13.41
CA GLU A 8 -5.22 -39.55 -14.39
C GLU A 8 -3.72 -39.76 -14.18
N ASN A 9 -3.30 -41.02 -14.18
CA ASN A 9 -1.88 -41.42 -14.15
C ASN A 9 -1.13 -40.75 -15.29
N GLY A 10 -0.36 -39.77 -15.09
CA GLY A 10 0.34 -38.96 -16.10
C GLY A 10 0.06 -37.46 -16.02
N VAL A 11 -1.02 -37.03 -15.38
CA VAL A 11 -1.27 -35.60 -15.14
C VAL A 11 -0.29 -35.06 -14.10
N ILE A 12 -0.02 -35.86 -13.06
CA ILE A 12 0.92 -35.47 -11.99
C ILE A 12 2.34 -35.42 -12.55
N GLU A 13 2.72 -36.37 -13.40
CA GLU A 13 4.06 -36.40 -14.05
C GLU A 13 4.24 -35.24 -15.01
N ARG A 14 3.22 -34.91 -15.82
CA ARG A 14 3.23 -33.71 -16.69
C ARG A 14 3.27 -32.41 -15.90
N ALA A 15 2.54 -32.35 -14.78
CA ALA A 15 2.59 -31.18 -13.91
C ALA A 15 3.97 -30.97 -13.27
N ARG A 16 4.61 -32.06 -12.81
CA ARG A 16 5.98 -32.03 -12.28
C ARG A 16 6.98 -31.61 -13.36
N ALA A 17 6.93 -32.20 -14.54
CA ALA A 17 7.78 -31.82 -15.66
C ALA A 17 7.60 -30.35 -16.04
N GLY A 18 6.36 -29.83 -16.03
CA GLY A 18 6.08 -28.41 -16.26
C GLY A 18 6.64 -27.48 -15.17
N ILE A 19 6.62 -27.90 -13.91
CA ILE A 19 7.23 -27.16 -12.80
C ILE A 19 8.76 -27.17 -12.95
N ASP A 20 9.37 -28.31 -13.25
CA ASP A 20 10.82 -28.42 -13.42
C ASP A 20 11.30 -27.60 -14.63
N GLU A 21 10.54 -27.56 -15.70
CA GLU A 21 10.82 -26.71 -16.86
C GLU A 21 10.70 -25.23 -16.49
N ALA A 22 9.67 -24.82 -15.74
CA ALA A 22 9.49 -23.45 -15.30
C ALA A 22 10.61 -23.00 -14.34
N ILE A 23 11.12 -23.91 -13.50
CA ILE A 23 12.29 -23.66 -12.64
C ILE A 23 13.55 -23.51 -13.51
N SER A 24 13.75 -24.38 -14.50
CA SER A 24 14.93 -24.31 -15.39
C SER A 24 14.97 -23.05 -16.25
N ARG A 25 13.81 -22.47 -16.53
CA ARG A 25 13.66 -21.17 -17.23
C ARG A 25 13.66 -19.96 -16.29
N GLU A 26 13.94 -20.14 -15.01
CA GLU A 26 13.91 -19.09 -13.99
C GLU A 26 12.54 -18.38 -13.83
N GLN A 27 11.48 -18.97 -14.36
CA GLN A 27 10.12 -18.48 -14.22
C GLN A 27 9.54 -18.75 -12.84
N LEU A 28 9.97 -19.87 -12.21
CA LEU A 28 9.64 -20.27 -10.85
C LEU A 28 10.92 -20.41 -10.02
N ILE A 29 10.92 -19.77 -8.87
CA ILE A 29 12.01 -19.82 -7.90
C ILE A 29 11.52 -20.62 -6.69
N PRO A 30 12.15 -21.74 -6.33
CA PRO A 30 11.76 -22.51 -5.16
C PRO A 30 12.11 -21.77 -3.87
N LEU A 31 11.12 -21.52 -3.01
CA LEU A 31 11.30 -20.99 -1.66
C LEU A 31 11.51 -22.13 -0.65
N ASP A 32 10.71 -23.20 -0.78
CA ASP A 32 10.81 -24.41 0.02
C ASP A 32 10.37 -25.59 -0.84
N ARG A 33 11.33 -26.39 -1.29
CA ARG A 33 11.05 -27.52 -2.18
C ARG A 33 10.28 -28.63 -1.49
N GLU A 34 10.49 -28.82 -0.18
CA GLU A 34 9.83 -29.88 0.57
C GLU A 34 8.34 -29.57 0.75
N LYS A 35 8.02 -28.30 0.98
CA LYS A 35 6.63 -27.82 1.10
C LYS A 35 5.98 -27.46 -0.23
N GLY A 36 6.71 -27.56 -1.35
CA GLY A 36 6.18 -27.19 -2.66
C GLY A 36 5.88 -25.69 -2.80
N LEU A 37 6.63 -24.84 -2.11
CA LEU A 37 6.46 -23.40 -2.17
C LEU A 37 7.39 -22.80 -3.23
N PHE A 38 6.80 -22.07 -4.15
CA PHE A 38 7.50 -21.38 -5.23
C PHE A 38 7.06 -19.93 -5.35
N THR A 39 7.92 -19.09 -5.89
CA THR A 39 7.61 -17.72 -6.30
C THR A 39 8.05 -17.50 -7.74
N SER A 40 7.57 -16.44 -8.38
CA SER A 40 8.03 -16.06 -9.71
C SER A 40 9.21 -15.10 -9.64
N GLY A 41 10.07 -15.10 -10.68
CA GLY A 41 11.16 -14.14 -10.80
C GLY A 41 10.66 -12.69 -10.77
N ILE A 42 9.50 -12.44 -11.36
CA ILE A 42 8.85 -11.11 -11.35
C ILE A 42 8.55 -10.67 -9.92
N HIS A 43 7.94 -11.52 -9.09
CA HIS A 43 7.66 -11.17 -7.69
C HIS A 43 8.92 -10.87 -6.87
N VAL A 44 10.02 -11.58 -7.12
CA VAL A 44 11.29 -11.29 -6.45
C VAL A 44 11.83 -9.92 -6.86
N LEU A 45 11.77 -9.60 -8.14
CA LEU A 45 12.21 -8.29 -8.65
C LEU A 45 11.33 -7.16 -8.09
N ASP A 46 10.01 -7.36 -8.05
CA ASP A 46 9.08 -6.39 -7.48
C ASP A 46 9.37 -6.15 -5.99
N GLU A 47 9.58 -7.22 -5.22
CA GLU A 47 9.89 -7.11 -3.79
C GLU A 47 11.24 -6.39 -3.56
N LEU A 48 12.26 -6.69 -4.36
CA LEU A 48 13.54 -6.01 -4.28
C LEU A 48 13.40 -4.52 -4.65
N SER A 49 12.61 -4.21 -5.66
CA SER A 49 12.34 -2.84 -6.08
C SER A 49 11.60 -2.06 -4.99
N VAL A 50 10.56 -2.64 -4.39
CA VAL A 50 9.84 -2.04 -3.26
C VAL A 50 10.77 -1.80 -2.07
N ARG A 51 11.63 -2.76 -1.74
CA ARG A 51 12.61 -2.61 -0.65
C ARG A 51 13.62 -1.50 -0.95
N ALA A 52 14.13 -1.40 -2.19
CA ALA A 52 15.05 -0.34 -2.58
C ALA A 52 14.39 1.03 -2.51
N LEU A 53 13.21 1.19 -3.10
CA LEU A 53 12.44 2.44 -3.07
C LEU A 53 12.08 2.85 -1.64
N SER A 54 11.67 1.90 -0.79
CA SER A 54 11.36 2.18 0.61
C SER A 54 12.58 2.69 1.37
N ARG A 55 13.76 2.07 1.15
CA ARG A 55 15.01 2.55 1.77
C ARG A 55 15.37 3.95 1.30
N ASP A 56 15.18 4.25 0.03
CA ASP A 56 15.51 5.57 -0.52
C ASP A 56 14.57 6.64 0.02
N ILE A 57 13.27 6.34 0.13
CA ILE A 57 12.31 7.24 0.76
C ILE A 57 12.65 7.47 2.24
N MET A 58 13.01 6.42 2.98
CA MET A 58 13.36 6.53 4.40
C MET A 58 14.67 7.30 4.65
N LYS A 59 15.58 7.36 3.67
CA LYS A 59 16.80 8.16 3.73
C LYS A 59 16.57 9.64 3.43
N GLN A 60 15.45 9.98 2.78
CA GLN A 60 15.12 11.38 2.50
C GLN A 60 14.93 12.15 3.81
N ASN A 61 15.39 13.39 3.82
CA ASN A 61 15.24 14.25 4.98
C ASN A 61 13.77 14.35 5.38
N ARG A 62 13.50 14.23 6.67
CA ARG A 62 12.17 14.49 7.23
C ARG A 62 11.70 15.85 6.76
N VAL A 63 10.45 15.94 6.31
CA VAL A 63 9.89 17.21 5.86
C VAL A 63 9.94 18.21 7.00
N THR A 64 10.73 19.26 6.84
CA THR A 64 10.79 20.35 7.81
C THR A 64 9.51 21.16 7.66
N VAL A 65 8.61 21.05 8.62
CA VAL A 65 7.45 21.94 8.70
C VAL A 65 7.97 23.28 9.24
N HIS A 66 7.66 24.38 8.54
CA HIS A 66 8.01 25.70 9.03
C HIS A 66 7.42 25.91 10.43
N PRO A 67 8.22 26.37 11.42
CA PRO A 67 7.75 26.57 12.79
C PRO A 67 6.52 27.46 12.91
N GLU A 68 6.38 28.40 11.98
CA GLU A 68 5.25 29.34 11.89
C GLU A 68 3.90 28.65 11.57
N LYS A 69 3.94 27.42 11.05
CA LYS A 69 2.75 26.63 10.73
C LYS A 69 2.57 25.42 11.65
N SER A 70 3.35 25.31 12.69
CA SER A 70 3.16 24.27 13.71
C SER A 70 1.92 24.60 14.53
N VAL A 71 0.78 24.10 14.10
CA VAL A 71 -0.46 24.17 14.87
C VAL A 71 -0.27 23.37 16.15
N PRO A 72 -0.66 23.93 17.33
CA PRO A 72 -0.65 23.19 18.59
C PRO A 72 -1.43 21.89 18.43
N ARG A 73 -0.96 20.82 19.04
CA ARG A 73 -1.65 19.51 19.03
C ARG A 73 -3.13 19.71 19.33
N THR A 74 -3.96 19.46 18.35
CA THR A 74 -5.41 19.39 18.57
C THR A 74 -5.67 18.12 19.36
N ALA A 75 -6.17 18.24 20.57
CA ALA A 75 -6.65 17.11 21.34
C ALA A 75 -7.73 16.39 20.52
N GLY A 76 -7.48 15.14 20.11
CA GLY A 76 -8.47 14.36 19.36
C GLY A 76 -7.94 13.38 18.31
N TYR A 77 -6.64 13.36 18.05
CA TYR A 77 -6.08 12.32 17.15
C TYR A 77 -5.91 10.97 17.88
N SER A 78 -6.11 9.89 17.15
CA SER A 78 -5.73 8.57 17.62
C SER A 78 -4.23 8.51 17.94
N ASP A 79 -3.82 7.61 18.82
CA ASP A 79 -2.42 7.46 19.22
C ASP A 79 -1.48 7.27 18.02
N ALA A 80 -1.91 6.49 17.02
CA ALA A 80 -1.13 6.24 15.81
C ALA A 80 -0.88 7.53 15.02
N VAL A 81 -1.91 8.37 14.83
CA VAL A 81 -1.79 9.63 14.10
C VAL A 81 -0.97 10.64 14.91
N SER A 82 -1.11 10.65 16.23
CA SER A 82 -0.30 11.48 17.13
C SER A 82 1.20 11.19 17.03
N VAL A 83 1.58 9.91 16.96
CA VAL A 83 2.98 9.50 16.74
C VAL A 83 3.49 9.99 15.38
N LEU A 84 2.71 9.83 14.32
CA LEU A 84 3.09 10.33 13.00
C LEU A 84 3.26 11.84 12.96
N ALA A 85 2.40 12.58 13.67
CA ALA A 85 2.51 14.02 13.78
C ALA A 85 3.81 14.48 14.47
N GLN A 86 4.31 13.67 15.41
CA GLN A 86 5.58 13.94 16.11
C GLN A 86 6.80 13.56 15.28
N ASP A 87 6.83 12.32 14.79
CA ASP A 87 8.00 11.72 14.16
C ASP A 87 8.19 12.17 12.72
N ARG A 88 7.11 12.60 12.07
CA ARG A 88 7.09 13.09 10.67
C ARG A 88 7.89 12.19 9.72
N PRO A 89 7.60 10.89 9.68
CA PRO A 89 8.32 9.97 8.82
C PRO A 89 8.04 10.26 7.34
N SER A 90 9.02 9.99 6.47
CA SER A 90 8.81 10.07 5.01
C SER A 90 7.92 8.97 4.48
N LEU A 91 7.88 7.83 5.17
CA LEU A 91 7.02 6.68 4.88
C LEU A 91 6.50 6.11 6.19
N ALA A 92 5.20 5.86 6.26
CA ALA A 92 4.57 5.20 7.39
C ALA A 92 3.53 4.18 6.93
N ILE A 93 3.42 3.09 7.68
CA ILE A 93 2.37 2.09 7.53
C ILE A 93 1.51 2.16 8.78
N VAL A 94 0.23 2.51 8.59
CA VAL A 94 -0.74 2.60 9.67
C VAL A 94 -1.69 1.42 9.57
N SER A 95 -1.64 0.54 10.54
CA SER A 95 -2.58 -0.56 10.68
C SER A 95 -3.61 -0.26 11.77
N GLY A 96 -4.76 -0.89 11.69
CA GLY A 96 -5.76 -0.71 12.74
C GLY A 96 -7.00 -1.57 12.54
N GLN A 97 -7.77 -1.68 13.61
CA GLN A 97 -9.03 -2.39 13.64
C GLN A 97 -10.21 -1.42 13.46
N GLY A 98 -11.43 -1.93 13.37
CA GLY A 98 -12.65 -1.10 13.31
C GLY A 98 -13.38 -1.12 11.97
N GLY A 99 -13.01 -2.02 11.06
CA GLY A 99 -13.69 -2.19 9.78
C GLY A 99 -13.73 -0.91 8.94
N ALA A 100 -14.75 -0.77 8.08
CA ALA A 100 -14.87 0.36 7.17
C ALA A 100 -15.01 1.73 7.87
N ALA A 101 -15.67 1.78 9.02
CA ALA A 101 -15.82 3.02 9.78
C ALA A 101 -14.50 3.48 10.42
N GLY A 102 -13.79 2.58 11.10
CA GLY A 102 -12.49 2.90 11.69
C GLY A 102 -11.43 3.23 10.66
N GLN A 103 -11.48 2.60 9.50
CA GLN A 103 -10.62 2.93 8.37
C GLN A 103 -10.87 4.36 7.87
N ARG A 104 -12.13 4.71 7.62
CA ARG A 104 -12.53 6.05 7.20
C ARG A 104 -12.09 7.11 8.20
N GLU A 105 -12.28 6.84 9.50
CA GLU A 105 -11.84 7.72 10.58
C GLU A 105 -10.33 7.99 10.53
N ARG A 106 -9.52 6.94 10.41
CA ARG A 106 -8.06 7.08 10.32
C ARG A 106 -7.62 7.90 9.10
N VAL A 107 -8.23 7.67 7.94
CA VAL A 107 -7.91 8.46 6.74
C VAL A 107 -8.27 9.92 6.95
N ALA A 108 -9.43 10.21 7.55
CA ALA A 108 -9.83 11.58 7.86
C ALA A 108 -8.88 12.27 8.84
N GLU A 109 -8.44 11.58 9.89
CA GLU A 109 -7.44 12.10 10.84
C GLU A 109 -6.10 12.40 10.14
N LEU A 110 -5.63 11.51 9.27
CA LEU A 110 -4.39 11.71 8.52
C LEU A 110 -4.49 12.90 7.56
N VAL A 111 -5.63 13.08 6.90
CA VAL A 111 -5.90 14.25 6.05
C VAL A 111 -5.87 15.54 6.86
N MET A 112 -6.58 15.55 7.99
CA MET A 112 -6.61 16.74 8.87
C MET A 112 -5.21 17.09 9.35
N MET A 113 -4.45 16.10 9.82
CA MET A 113 -3.05 16.29 10.26
C MET A 113 -2.17 16.87 9.14
N ALA A 114 -2.27 16.34 7.93
CA ALA A 114 -1.48 16.83 6.80
C ALA A 114 -1.85 18.26 6.41
N ARG A 115 -3.13 18.59 6.44
CA ARG A 115 -3.63 19.95 6.19
C ARG A 115 -3.19 20.95 7.25
N GLU A 116 -3.23 20.58 8.53
CA GLU A 116 -2.70 21.40 9.62
C GLU A 116 -1.20 21.68 9.45
N GLN A 117 -0.48 20.75 8.82
CA GLN A 117 0.92 20.95 8.44
C GLN A 117 1.10 21.77 7.15
N GLY A 118 0.02 22.27 6.54
CA GLY A 118 0.03 23.05 5.31
C GLY A 118 0.40 22.24 4.07
N ARG A 119 0.16 20.92 4.08
CA ARG A 119 0.48 20.01 2.98
C ARG A 119 -0.76 19.70 2.15
N GLU A 120 -0.57 19.61 0.84
CA GLU A 120 -1.58 19.04 -0.03
C GLU A 120 -1.73 17.54 0.22
N VAL A 121 -2.93 17.03 0.04
CA VAL A 121 -3.24 15.62 0.27
C VAL A 121 -3.76 14.98 -1.00
N GLN A 122 -3.23 13.81 -1.32
CA GLN A 122 -3.70 12.96 -2.40
C GLN A 122 -4.07 11.60 -1.81
N ILE A 123 -5.30 11.15 -2.05
CA ILE A 123 -5.79 9.88 -1.51
C ILE A 123 -5.95 8.89 -2.65
N ILE A 124 -5.38 7.70 -2.47
CA ILE A 124 -5.51 6.57 -3.38
C ILE A 124 -6.33 5.50 -2.68
N ALA A 125 -7.49 5.17 -3.24
CA ALA A 125 -8.32 4.08 -2.76
C ALA A 125 -8.02 2.81 -3.56
N ALA A 126 -7.80 1.68 -2.87
CA ALA A 126 -7.44 0.43 -3.51
C ALA A 126 -8.54 -0.12 -4.44
N ASP A 127 -9.79 0.09 -4.07
CA ASP A 127 -10.94 -0.35 -4.85
C ASP A 127 -12.10 0.67 -4.81
N ARG A 128 -13.10 0.42 -5.65
CA ARG A 128 -14.29 1.29 -5.72
C ARG A 128 -15.07 1.33 -4.40
N ARG A 129 -15.11 0.24 -3.66
CA ARG A 129 -15.83 0.17 -2.38
C ARG A 129 -15.14 1.07 -1.35
N SER A 130 -13.83 1.02 -1.29
CA SER A 130 -13.02 1.90 -0.46
C SER A 130 -13.23 3.37 -0.83
N GLN A 131 -13.18 3.69 -2.13
CA GLN A 131 -13.43 5.05 -2.62
C GLN A 131 -14.82 5.56 -2.20
N MET A 132 -15.86 4.73 -2.33
CA MET A 132 -17.22 5.08 -1.91
C MET A 132 -17.34 5.25 -0.39
N ASN A 133 -16.65 4.41 0.38
CA ASN A 133 -16.60 4.52 1.83
C ASN A 133 -15.98 5.84 2.29
N LEU A 134 -14.85 6.22 1.71
CA LEU A 134 -14.18 7.48 2.04
C LEU A 134 -15.02 8.71 1.68
N LYS A 135 -15.71 8.69 0.56
CA LYS A 135 -16.60 9.78 0.13
C LYS A 135 -17.81 10.02 1.03
N GLN A 136 -18.12 9.10 1.94
CA GLN A 136 -19.20 9.27 2.93
C GLN A 136 -18.80 10.19 4.09
N ASP A 137 -17.51 10.50 4.23
CA ASP A 137 -17.03 11.37 5.32
C ASP A 137 -16.99 12.84 4.84
N GLU A 138 -17.73 13.69 5.51
CA GLU A 138 -17.81 15.11 5.16
C GLU A 138 -16.44 15.81 5.27
N ARG A 139 -15.56 15.33 6.16
CA ARG A 139 -14.20 15.86 6.32
C ARG A 139 -13.34 15.60 5.08
N LEU A 140 -13.69 14.62 4.26
CA LEU A 140 -13.03 14.25 3.02
C LEU A 140 -13.73 14.78 1.77
N SER A 141 -14.81 15.54 1.91
CA SER A 141 -15.64 15.99 0.79
C SER A 141 -14.91 16.88 -0.22
N GLY A 142 -13.87 17.58 0.21
CA GLY A 142 -13.03 18.41 -0.66
C GLY A 142 -11.80 17.71 -1.22
N GLU A 143 -11.58 16.43 -0.91
CA GLU A 143 -10.38 15.71 -1.31
C GLU A 143 -10.54 14.99 -2.64
N LEU A 144 -9.47 15.01 -3.42
CA LEU A 144 -9.36 14.18 -4.61
C LEU A 144 -9.04 12.74 -4.20
N ILE A 145 -10.06 11.88 -4.25
CA ILE A 145 -9.90 10.45 -3.96
C ILE A 145 -9.84 9.71 -5.30
N THR A 146 -8.64 9.27 -5.66
CA THR A 146 -8.37 8.52 -6.89
C THR A 146 -8.45 7.02 -6.65
N GLY A 147 -8.82 6.29 -7.70
CA GLY A 147 -8.83 4.83 -7.67
C GLY A 147 -7.56 4.22 -8.29
N ARG A 148 -7.42 2.91 -8.13
CA ARG A 148 -6.30 2.13 -8.70
C ARG A 148 -6.10 2.38 -10.20
N ARG A 149 -7.17 2.53 -10.97
CA ARG A 149 -7.08 2.72 -12.42
C ARG A 149 -6.31 3.99 -12.76
N GLN A 150 -6.62 5.12 -12.12
CA GLN A 150 -5.93 6.38 -12.36
C GLN A 150 -4.46 6.31 -11.95
N LEU A 151 -4.15 5.56 -10.87
CA LEU A 151 -2.76 5.32 -10.47
C LEU A 151 -1.98 4.59 -11.57
N LEU A 152 -2.57 3.54 -12.16
CA LEU A 152 -1.95 2.74 -13.23
C LEU A 152 -1.84 3.50 -14.56
N GLU A 153 -2.72 4.46 -14.81
CA GLU A 153 -2.68 5.33 -15.99
C GLU A 153 -1.60 6.43 -15.89
N GLY A 154 -0.85 6.47 -14.80
CA GLY A 154 0.27 7.40 -14.62
C GLY A 154 -0.12 8.70 -13.90
N MET A 155 -0.75 8.58 -12.74
CA MET A 155 -1.06 9.74 -11.90
C MET A 155 0.22 10.46 -11.48
N ALA A 156 0.25 11.78 -11.67
CA ALA A 156 1.34 12.62 -11.18
C ALA A 156 1.12 12.96 -9.69
N PHE A 157 2.19 12.89 -8.92
CA PHE A 157 2.20 13.32 -7.52
C PHE A 157 2.82 14.70 -7.38
N THR A 158 2.18 15.57 -6.61
CA THR A 158 2.72 16.89 -6.32
C THR A 158 3.90 16.76 -5.35
N PRO A 159 5.11 17.28 -5.69
CA PRO A 159 6.23 17.27 -4.75
C PRO A 159 5.86 17.95 -3.42
N GLY A 160 6.18 17.31 -2.30
CA GLY A 160 5.87 17.81 -0.96
C GLY A 160 4.44 17.52 -0.48
N SER A 161 3.58 16.92 -1.29
CA SER A 161 2.25 16.47 -0.86
C SER A 161 2.34 15.25 0.06
N THR A 162 1.28 15.03 0.83
CA THR A 162 1.07 13.79 1.56
C THR A 162 0.23 12.85 0.71
N VAL A 163 0.75 11.67 0.41
CA VAL A 163 0.02 10.62 -0.30
C VAL A 163 -0.47 9.61 0.71
N ILE A 164 -1.78 9.41 0.77
CA ILE A 164 -2.43 8.43 1.63
C ILE A 164 -2.95 7.30 0.76
N VAL A 165 -2.42 6.10 0.96
CA VAL A 165 -2.89 4.89 0.27
C VAL A 165 -3.79 4.11 1.21
N ASP A 166 -5.08 4.10 0.89
CA ASP A 166 -6.08 3.38 1.67
C ASP A 166 -6.16 1.92 1.22
N GLN A 167 -6.08 0.99 2.18
CA GLN A 167 -6.04 -0.47 1.93
C GLN A 167 -4.93 -0.89 0.96
N GLY A 168 -3.72 -0.38 1.19
CA GLY A 168 -2.56 -0.67 0.35
C GLY A 168 -2.28 -2.16 0.15
N GLU A 169 -2.69 -3.01 1.10
CA GLU A 169 -2.59 -4.47 1.01
C GLU A 169 -3.40 -5.08 -0.16
N LYS A 170 -4.37 -4.33 -0.69
CA LYS A 170 -5.17 -4.75 -1.85
C LYS A 170 -4.62 -4.28 -3.19
N LEU A 171 -3.64 -3.38 -3.16
CA LEU A 171 -2.94 -2.94 -4.36
C LEU A 171 -1.88 -4.00 -4.72
N SER A 172 -2.31 -5.16 -5.21
CA SER A 172 -1.38 -6.09 -5.87
C SER A 172 -0.96 -5.50 -7.22
N LEU A 173 0.32 -5.46 -7.44
CA LEU A 173 0.91 -5.15 -8.74
C LEU A 173 0.69 -6.29 -9.72
#